data_2a7a4e764f1fcc005565010775fbfab5
#
_entry.id   2a7a4e764f1fcc005565010775fbfab5
#
_cell.length_a   1.000
_cell.length_b   1.000
_cell.length_c   1.000
_cell.angle_alpha   90.00
_cell.angle_beta   90.00
_cell.angle_gamma   90.00
#
_symmetry.space_group_name_H-M   'P 1'
#
loop_
_entity.id
_entity.type
_entity.pdbx_description
1 polymer ?
#
loop_
_entity_poly.entity_id
_entity_poly.type
_entity_poly.pdbx_seq_one_letter_code
_entity_poly.pdbx_strand_id
1 'polypeptide(L)'
;FTCVGHCECDKYAERSYRTLFDTEGEWYIEDARKADPATMPDFDLLCGGFPCQAFSLAGRRQGFGDPRGTLFFELARLAEARHPRYLLFENVPGLLSHDGGRTFAAILDALDRLGYGVEWQVLNSKDFGVPQSRRRVYIVGYLDDRCRGKILPFTETAGTSLTQIQPGTQGERIYSPTGVSCTLSALAGGFGGRTGLYAVGLPIKEATRKGYKIAYPGDSIDISYYSTNTRRGRVGHKIA
;
A
#
# COMPACT_ATOMS: atom_id res chain seq x y z
N PHE A 1 4.64 -7.22 19.82
CA PHE A 1 3.19 -7.00 19.85
C PHE A 1 2.48 -8.34 19.75
N THR A 2 1.37 -8.49 20.49
CA THR A 2 0.46 -9.62 20.36
C THR A 2 -0.87 -9.09 19.79
N CYS A 3 -1.37 -9.69 18.73
CA CYS A 3 -2.69 -9.36 18.22
C CYS A 3 -3.75 -9.92 19.16
N VAL A 4 -4.71 -9.09 19.57
CA VAL A 4 -5.80 -9.51 20.47
C VAL A 4 -7.15 -9.47 19.77
N GLY A 5 -7.21 -8.91 18.56
CA GLY A 5 -8.40 -8.90 17.76
C GLY A 5 -8.23 -8.20 16.42
N HIS A 6 -9.08 -8.53 15.46
CA HIS A 6 -9.07 -7.92 14.14
C HIS A 6 -10.48 -7.76 13.56
N CYS A 7 -10.57 -6.90 12.55
CA CYS A 7 -11.78 -6.64 11.79
C CYS A 7 -11.48 -6.69 10.29
N GLU A 8 -12.16 -7.55 9.54
CA GLU A 8 -12.01 -7.65 8.08
C GLU A 8 -13.32 -8.11 7.45
N CYS A 9 -13.82 -7.33 6.49
CA CYS A 9 -15.10 -7.60 5.81
C CYS A 9 -14.93 -8.39 4.50
N ASP A 10 -13.74 -8.41 3.91
CA ASP A 10 -13.47 -9.24 2.74
C ASP A 10 -13.14 -10.68 3.17
N LYS A 11 -13.99 -11.60 2.78
CA LYS A 11 -13.88 -13.01 3.15
C LYS A 11 -12.58 -13.69 2.65
N TYR A 12 -11.97 -13.16 1.57
CA TYR A 12 -10.73 -13.72 1.05
C TYR A 12 -9.52 -13.16 1.81
N ALA A 13 -9.56 -11.87 2.17
CA ALA A 13 -8.56 -11.27 3.04
C ALA A 13 -8.58 -11.92 4.43
N GLU A 14 -9.76 -12.10 5.01
CA GLU A 14 -9.95 -12.78 6.29
C GLU A 14 -9.42 -14.22 6.26
N ARG A 15 -9.75 -14.99 5.21
CA ARG A 15 -9.21 -16.34 5.03
C ARG A 15 -7.70 -16.36 4.92
N SER A 16 -7.12 -15.39 4.19
CA SER A 16 -5.67 -15.26 4.06
C SER A 16 -5.02 -14.95 5.40
N TYR A 17 -5.61 -14.05 6.18
CA TYR A 17 -5.14 -13.70 7.51
C TYR A 17 -5.09 -14.93 8.43
N ARG A 18 -6.19 -15.68 8.54
CA ARG A 18 -6.25 -16.92 9.34
C ARG A 18 -5.31 -18.03 8.86
N THR A 19 -4.92 -18.00 7.59
CA THR A 19 -3.96 -18.98 7.05
C THR A 19 -2.52 -18.61 7.42
N LEU A 20 -2.23 -17.32 7.54
CA LEU A 20 -0.87 -16.80 7.78
C LEU A 20 -0.55 -16.63 9.27
N PHE A 21 -1.57 -16.41 10.09
CA PHE A 21 -1.39 -16.10 11.51
C PHE A 21 -2.22 -17.06 12.37
N ASP A 22 -1.69 -17.33 13.57
CA ASP A 22 -2.46 -18.01 14.59
C ASP A 22 -3.45 -17.01 15.19
N THR A 23 -4.74 -17.29 15.01
CA THR A 23 -5.86 -16.41 15.44
C THR A 23 -6.66 -17.03 16.57
N GLU A 24 -6.15 -18.09 17.21
CA GLU A 24 -6.84 -18.71 18.33
C GLU A 24 -6.94 -17.72 19.50
N GLY A 25 -8.17 -17.50 19.96
CA GLY A 25 -8.44 -16.53 21.02
C GLY A 25 -8.51 -15.06 20.60
N GLU A 26 -8.25 -14.71 19.34
CA GLU A 26 -8.47 -13.35 18.85
C GLU A 26 -9.96 -12.98 18.79
N TRP A 27 -10.30 -11.78 19.27
CA TRP A 27 -11.59 -11.18 19.03
C TRP A 27 -11.74 -10.83 17.55
N TYR A 28 -12.88 -11.19 16.95
CA TYR A 28 -13.12 -10.93 15.52
C TYR A 28 -14.48 -10.30 15.29
N ILE A 29 -14.52 -9.35 14.36
CA ILE A 29 -15.75 -8.82 13.79
C ILE A 29 -15.59 -8.52 12.29
N GLU A 30 -16.61 -8.82 11.52
CA GLU A 30 -16.61 -8.59 10.07
C GLU A 30 -16.68 -7.09 9.70
N ASP A 31 -17.41 -6.29 10.47
CA ASP A 31 -17.69 -4.89 10.15
C ASP A 31 -17.48 -4.00 11.38
N ALA A 32 -16.51 -3.09 11.30
CA ALA A 32 -16.19 -2.16 12.38
C ALA A 32 -17.39 -1.31 12.83
N ARG A 33 -18.37 -1.06 11.95
CA ARG A 33 -19.60 -0.33 12.28
C ARG A 33 -20.49 -1.10 13.26
N LYS A 34 -20.34 -2.42 13.31
CA LYS A 34 -21.08 -3.31 14.21
C LYS A 34 -20.30 -3.64 15.49
N ALA A 35 -19.03 -3.19 15.57
CA ALA A 35 -18.20 -3.45 16.73
C ALA A 35 -18.79 -2.77 17.98
N ASP A 36 -19.10 -3.60 18.97
CA ASP A 36 -19.43 -3.12 20.32
C ASP A 36 -18.13 -3.03 21.15
N PRO A 37 -17.72 -1.81 21.52
CA PRO A 37 -16.50 -1.62 22.32
C PRO A 37 -16.50 -2.43 23.63
N ALA A 38 -17.67 -2.70 24.21
CA ALA A 38 -17.75 -3.45 25.47
C ALA A 38 -17.33 -4.92 25.32
N THR A 39 -17.41 -5.48 24.10
CA THR A 39 -17.00 -6.87 23.83
C THR A 39 -15.54 -7.02 23.43
N MET A 40 -14.87 -5.89 23.18
CA MET A 40 -13.46 -5.90 22.76
C MET A 40 -12.54 -6.19 23.95
N PRO A 41 -11.48 -6.98 23.75
CA PRO A 41 -10.44 -7.13 24.78
C PRO A 41 -9.74 -5.79 25.04
N ASP A 42 -8.95 -5.71 26.10
CA ASP A 42 -8.08 -4.57 26.31
C ASP A 42 -6.90 -4.61 25.34
N PHE A 43 -6.53 -3.44 24.82
CA PHE A 43 -5.42 -3.31 23.87
C PHE A 43 -4.75 -1.93 24.00
N ASP A 44 -3.45 -1.89 23.74
CA ASP A 44 -2.65 -0.68 23.79
C ASP A 44 -2.58 0.07 22.45
N LEU A 45 -2.78 -0.63 21.34
CA LEU A 45 -2.61 -0.09 19.99
C LEU A 45 -3.82 -0.43 19.11
N LEU A 46 -4.43 0.60 18.52
CA LEU A 46 -5.43 0.47 17.47
C LEU A 46 -4.80 0.77 16.11
N CYS A 47 -4.75 -0.25 15.23
CA CYS A 47 -4.32 -0.09 13.84
C CYS A 47 -5.52 -0.09 12.91
N GLY A 48 -5.50 0.72 11.84
CA GLY A 48 -6.55 0.69 10.84
C GLY A 48 -6.24 1.49 9.58
N GLY A 49 -6.75 1.01 8.44
CA GLY A 49 -6.86 1.76 7.21
C GLY A 49 -8.32 2.15 6.96
N PHE A 50 -8.54 3.29 6.34
CA PHE A 50 -9.89 3.73 5.97
C PHE A 50 -9.88 4.36 4.58
N PRO A 51 -11.00 4.27 3.81
CA PRO A 51 -11.06 4.86 2.48
C PRO A 51 -11.03 6.39 2.55
N CYS A 52 -10.34 7.02 1.57
CA CYS A 52 -10.35 8.47 1.40
C CYS A 52 -11.69 8.89 0.77
N GLN A 53 -12.69 9.11 1.59
CA GLN A 53 -14.01 9.62 1.18
C GLN A 53 -14.25 11.01 1.75
N ALA A 54 -15.04 11.83 1.04
CA ALA A 54 -15.40 13.15 1.52
C ALA A 54 -16.20 13.05 2.82
N PHE A 55 -15.68 13.70 3.86
CA PHE A 55 -16.46 13.93 5.07
C PHE A 55 -17.54 14.97 4.76
N SER A 56 -18.81 14.61 4.80
CA SER A 56 -19.86 15.62 4.73
C SER A 56 -19.75 16.50 5.98
N LEU A 57 -19.62 17.81 5.78
CA LEU A 57 -19.60 18.81 6.88
C LEU A 57 -20.85 18.75 7.79
N ALA A 58 -21.91 18.04 7.37
CA ALA A 58 -23.12 17.80 8.16
C ALA A 58 -22.85 16.94 9.42
N GLY A 59 -21.86 16.04 9.40
CA GLY A 59 -21.48 15.24 10.56
C GLY A 59 -20.82 16.04 11.68
N ARG A 60 -20.30 17.23 11.39
CA ARG A 60 -19.68 18.14 12.39
C ARG A 60 -20.63 18.59 13.52
N ARG A 61 -21.94 18.52 13.30
CA ARG A 61 -22.94 19.02 14.27
C ARG A 61 -23.61 17.92 15.09
N GLN A 62 -23.46 16.65 14.73
CA GLN A 62 -24.19 15.53 15.39
C GLN A 62 -23.28 14.58 16.20
N GLY A 63 -21.98 14.86 16.31
CA GLY A 63 -21.04 14.01 17.03
C GLY A 63 -20.73 12.70 16.28
N PHE A 64 -20.11 11.74 16.98
CA PHE A 64 -19.68 10.43 16.44
C PHE A 64 -20.84 9.49 16.11
N GLY A 65 -22.08 9.90 16.28
CA GLY A 65 -23.28 9.06 16.10
C GLY A 65 -23.97 9.17 14.74
N ASP A 66 -23.39 9.81 13.71
CA ASP A 66 -24.01 9.86 12.38
C ASP A 66 -23.86 8.48 11.68
N PRO A 67 -24.99 7.76 11.38
CA PRO A 67 -24.96 6.46 10.73
C PRO A 67 -24.39 6.48 9.30
N ARG A 68 -24.11 7.66 8.74
CA ARG A 68 -23.42 7.87 7.46
C ARG A 68 -21.93 8.11 7.65
N GLY A 69 -21.40 7.92 8.88
CA GLY A 69 -20.01 8.11 9.23
C GLY A 69 -19.07 7.32 8.34
N THR A 70 -17.99 7.96 7.94
CA THR A 70 -16.90 7.28 7.25
C THR A 70 -16.25 6.29 8.22
N LEU A 71 -15.60 5.27 7.71
CA LEU A 71 -14.90 4.27 8.53
C LEU A 71 -13.90 4.90 9.52
N PHE A 72 -13.36 6.08 9.22
CA PHE A 72 -12.54 6.85 10.16
C PHE A 72 -13.29 7.15 11.46
N PHE A 73 -14.57 7.58 11.39
CA PHE A 73 -15.33 7.89 12.60
C PHE A 73 -15.68 6.65 13.42
N GLU A 74 -15.75 5.47 12.78
CA GLU A 74 -15.86 4.22 13.52
C GLU A 74 -14.56 3.92 14.29
N LEU A 75 -13.39 4.11 13.67
CA LEU A 75 -12.11 3.98 14.37
C LEU A 75 -12.01 4.99 15.53
N ALA A 76 -12.44 6.24 15.32
CA ALA A 76 -12.46 7.27 16.36
C ALA A 76 -13.43 6.90 17.50
N ARG A 77 -14.61 6.35 17.21
CA ARG A 77 -15.57 5.85 18.20
C ARG A 77 -14.99 4.73 19.05
N LEU A 78 -14.27 3.79 18.42
CA LEU A 78 -13.60 2.71 19.14
C LEU A 78 -12.45 3.26 20.01
N ALA A 79 -11.69 4.23 19.49
CA ALA A 79 -10.62 4.90 20.22
C ALA A 79 -11.18 5.70 21.42
N GLU A 80 -12.32 6.39 21.26
CA GLU A 80 -13.01 7.11 22.34
C GLU A 80 -13.46 6.17 23.46
N ALA A 81 -14.02 5.02 23.08
CA ALA A 81 -14.57 4.08 24.07
C ALA A 81 -13.51 3.26 24.80
N ARG A 82 -12.37 2.93 24.14
CA ARG A 82 -11.36 2.03 24.68
C ARG A 82 -10.07 2.71 25.11
N HIS A 83 -9.85 3.97 24.68
CA HIS A 83 -8.68 4.79 25.01
C HIS A 83 -7.33 4.05 24.85
N PRO A 84 -7.06 3.38 23.68
CA PRO A 84 -5.78 2.75 23.47
C PRO A 84 -4.65 3.78 23.58
N ARG A 85 -3.50 3.37 24.09
CA ARG A 85 -2.36 4.28 24.27
C ARG A 85 -1.84 4.86 22.96
N TYR A 86 -1.97 4.07 21.88
CA TYR A 86 -1.47 4.42 20.55
C TYR A 86 -2.49 4.13 19.46
N LEU A 87 -2.44 4.97 18.43
CA LEU A 87 -3.17 4.80 17.18
C LEU A 87 -2.16 4.73 16.04
N LEU A 88 -2.40 3.84 15.07
CA LEU A 88 -1.64 3.78 13.81
C LEU A 88 -2.62 3.65 12.65
N PHE A 89 -2.82 4.74 11.93
CA PHE A 89 -3.74 4.78 10.80
C PHE A 89 -3.00 4.91 9.48
N GLU A 90 -3.53 4.30 8.43
CA GLU A 90 -2.97 4.33 7.09
C GLU A 90 -3.97 4.92 6.09
N ASN A 91 -3.46 5.70 5.14
CA ASN A 91 -4.26 6.18 4.02
C ASN A 91 -3.40 6.49 2.79
N VAL A 92 -4.04 6.80 1.67
CA VAL A 92 -3.35 7.29 0.47
C VAL A 92 -2.88 8.74 0.66
N PRO A 93 -1.75 9.17 0.04
CA PRO A 93 -1.23 10.54 0.19
C PRO A 93 -2.23 11.63 -0.25
N GLY A 94 -3.17 11.29 -1.14
CA GLY A 94 -4.25 12.18 -1.56
C GLY A 94 -5.14 12.68 -0.43
N LEU A 95 -5.17 11.98 0.71
CA LEU A 95 -5.90 12.42 1.92
C LEU A 95 -5.45 13.81 2.38
N LEU A 96 -4.15 14.11 2.30
CA LEU A 96 -3.59 15.38 2.77
C LEU A 96 -4.11 16.60 1.99
N SER A 97 -4.42 16.40 0.70
CA SER A 97 -4.94 17.47 -0.17
C SER A 97 -6.44 17.34 -0.48
N HIS A 98 -7.07 16.28 0.00
CA HIS A 98 -8.49 16.02 -0.25
C HIS A 98 -9.35 17.18 0.28
N ASP A 99 -10.27 17.66 -0.58
CA ASP A 99 -11.15 18.79 -0.28
C ASP A 99 -10.37 20.03 0.21
N GLY A 100 -9.23 20.35 -0.46
CA GLY A 100 -8.36 21.47 -0.07
C GLY A 100 -7.74 21.31 1.32
N GLY A 101 -7.53 20.08 1.79
CA GLY A 101 -6.97 19.75 3.10
C GLY A 101 -8.00 19.68 4.24
N ARG A 102 -9.27 20.05 3.99
CA ARG A 102 -10.32 20.07 5.03
C ARG A 102 -10.61 18.70 5.63
N THR A 103 -10.53 17.67 4.81
CA THR A 103 -10.71 16.27 5.28
C THR A 103 -9.65 15.89 6.30
N PHE A 104 -8.40 16.18 6.00
CA PHE A 104 -7.29 15.85 6.91
C PHE A 104 -7.34 16.70 8.19
N ALA A 105 -7.66 17.99 8.07
CA ALA A 105 -7.87 18.86 9.23
C ALA A 105 -8.99 18.35 10.15
N ALA A 106 -10.08 17.81 9.60
CA ALA A 106 -11.17 17.22 10.40
C ALA A 106 -10.73 15.94 11.13
N ILE A 107 -9.84 15.13 10.53
CA ILE A 107 -9.24 13.97 11.21
C ILE A 107 -8.39 14.42 12.40
N LEU A 108 -7.51 15.41 12.20
CA LEU A 108 -6.67 15.96 13.27
C LEU A 108 -7.51 16.53 14.41
N ASP A 109 -8.53 17.34 14.10
CA ASP A 109 -9.46 17.92 15.08
C ASP A 109 -10.20 16.82 15.88
N ALA A 110 -10.62 15.75 15.22
CA ALA A 110 -11.28 14.63 15.90
C ALA A 110 -10.34 13.90 16.87
N LEU A 111 -9.11 13.62 16.47
CA LEU A 111 -8.12 12.94 17.33
C LEU A 111 -7.65 13.82 18.48
N ASP A 112 -7.47 15.14 18.24
CA ASP A 112 -7.13 16.12 19.28
C ASP A 112 -8.22 16.18 20.37
N ARG A 113 -9.50 16.19 19.97
CA ARG A 113 -10.63 16.15 20.93
C ARG A 113 -10.66 14.89 21.77
N LEU A 114 -10.14 13.78 21.26
CA LEU A 114 -9.99 12.52 22.01
C LEU A 114 -8.74 12.51 22.91
N GLY A 115 -7.97 13.60 22.90
CA GLY A 115 -6.76 13.77 23.72
C GLY A 115 -5.49 13.19 23.11
N TYR A 116 -5.50 12.79 21.83
CA TYR A 116 -4.32 12.26 21.17
C TYR A 116 -3.42 13.37 20.61
N GLY A 117 -2.14 13.34 20.97
CA GLY A 117 -1.09 13.97 20.17
C GLY A 117 -0.95 13.23 18.85
N VAL A 118 -0.77 13.95 17.73
CA VAL A 118 -0.77 13.33 16.39
C VAL A 118 0.46 13.76 15.60
N GLU A 119 1.15 12.78 15.03
CA GLU A 119 2.22 12.96 14.04
C GLU A 119 1.86 12.20 12.77
N TRP A 120 2.34 12.65 11.62
CA TRP A 120 2.13 11.94 10.36
C TRP A 120 3.31 12.08 9.42
N GLN A 121 3.50 11.06 8.57
CA GLN A 121 4.54 11.06 7.54
C GLN A 121 4.06 10.30 6.31
N VAL A 122 4.46 10.76 5.12
CA VAL A 122 4.29 10.00 3.89
C VAL A 122 5.50 9.11 3.69
N LEU A 123 5.32 7.81 3.74
CA LEU A 123 6.36 6.81 3.54
C LEU A 123 6.13 6.07 2.22
N ASN A 124 7.21 5.57 1.63
CA ASN A 124 7.16 4.70 0.48
C ASN A 124 7.81 3.36 0.82
N SER A 125 7.09 2.25 0.66
CA SER A 125 7.59 0.92 1.01
C SER A 125 8.92 0.58 0.35
N LYS A 126 9.21 1.12 -0.85
CA LYS A 126 10.50 0.91 -1.54
C LYS A 126 11.71 1.41 -0.73
N ASP A 127 11.51 2.42 0.09
CA ASP A 127 12.57 3.07 0.87
C ASP A 127 12.90 2.29 2.16
N PHE A 128 12.15 1.19 2.41
CA PHE A 128 12.28 0.30 3.56
C PHE A 128 12.56 -1.16 3.16
N GLY A 129 13.23 -1.38 2.03
CA GLY A 129 13.65 -2.71 1.57
C GLY A 129 12.54 -3.58 0.96
N VAL A 130 11.34 -3.05 0.80
CA VAL A 130 10.23 -3.76 0.13
C VAL A 130 10.31 -3.47 -1.38
N PRO A 131 10.36 -4.49 -2.25
CA PRO A 131 10.46 -4.30 -3.70
C PRO A 131 9.13 -3.85 -4.31
N GLN A 132 8.52 -2.81 -3.74
CA GLN A 132 7.26 -2.24 -4.18
C GLN A 132 7.23 -0.74 -3.93
N SER A 133 6.98 0.07 -4.96
CA SER A 133 6.76 1.50 -4.79
C SER A 133 5.30 1.77 -4.40
N ARG A 134 5.06 1.88 -3.09
CA ARG A 134 3.72 2.14 -2.52
C ARG A 134 3.81 3.28 -1.51
N ARG A 135 3.38 4.47 -1.93
CA ARG A 135 3.33 5.64 -1.05
C ARG A 135 2.06 5.63 -0.22
N ARG A 136 2.22 5.86 1.11
CA ARG A 136 1.11 5.96 2.06
C ARG A 136 1.38 7.04 3.08
N VAL A 137 0.35 7.70 3.56
CA VAL A 137 0.42 8.52 4.76
C VAL A 137 0.13 7.61 5.96
N TYR A 138 1.04 7.64 6.91
CA TYR A 138 0.86 7.02 8.22
C TYR A 138 0.60 8.12 9.23
N ILE A 139 -0.43 7.92 10.04
CA ILE A 139 -0.88 8.85 11.09
C ILE A 139 -0.73 8.11 12.40
N VAL A 140 0.10 8.64 13.29
CA VAL A 140 0.35 8.06 14.61
C VAL A 140 -0.28 8.95 15.66
N GLY A 141 -1.17 8.38 16.47
CA GLY A 141 -1.74 9.02 17.64
C GLY A 141 -1.14 8.46 18.92
N TYR A 142 -0.99 9.28 19.94
CA TYR A 142 -0.51 8.87 21.27
C TYR A 142 -1.14 9.72 22.37
N LEU A 143 -1.41 9.11 23.53
CA LEU A 143 -1.94 9.79 24.73
C LEU A 143 -0.83 10.36 25.63
N ASP A 144 0.42 9.89 25.47
CA ASP A 144 1.54 10.31 26.30
C ASP A 144 2.33 11.44 25.63
N ASP A 145 2.28 12.63 26.20
CA ASP A 145 3.01 13.81 25.72
C ASP A 145 4.53 13.62 25.61
N ARG A 146 5.10 12.65 26.33
CA ARG A 146 6.52 12.29 26.21
C ARG A 146 6.88 11.72 24.83
N CYS A 147 5.89 11.28 24.05
CA CYS A 147 6.06 10.81 22.68
C CYS A 147 6.21 11.94 21.66
N ARG A 148 5.84 13.16 22.00
CA ARG A 148 5.81 14.31 21.08
C ARG A 148 7.17 14.54 20.40
N GLY A 149 7.18 14.50 19.06
CA GLY A 149 8.38 14.70 18.24
C GLY A 149 9.41 13.58 18.35
N LYS A 150 9.04 12.39 18.87
CA LYS A 150 9.95 11.26 19.05
C LYS A 150 9.58 10.04 18.22
N ILE A 151 8.41 10.04 17.60
CA ILE A 151 7.93 8.89 16.81
C ILE A 151 8.30 9.08 15.34
N LEU A 152 8.12 10.27 14.82
CA LEU A 152 8.45 10.63 13.43
C LEU A 152 9.48 11.77 13.40
N PRO A 153 10.25 11.93 12.31
CA PRO A 153 10.23 11.14 11.08
C PRO A 153 11.00 9.81 11.18
N PHE A 154 10.50 8.80 10.50
CA PHE A 154 11.33 7.63 10.17
C PHE A 154 12.32 8.01 9.08
N THR A 155 13.60 7.71 9.31
CA THR A 155 14.63 7.85 8.27
C THR A 155 14.53 6.69 7.29
N GLU A 156 14.55 7.02 6.01
CA GLU A 156 14.60 6.03 4.95
C GLU A 156 15.86 5.18 5.09
N THR A 157 15.72 3.88 5.10
CA THR A 157 16.86 3.00 4.86
C THR A 157 17.25 3.14 3.39
N ALA A 158 18.53 3.25 3.08
CA ALA A 158 19.01 3.35 1.70
C ALA A 158 18.44 2.20 0.85
N GLY A 159 17.30 2.44 0.26
CA GLY A 159 16.60 1.49 -0.60
C GLY A 159 17.22 1.45 -1.98
N THR A 160 17.21 0.30 -2.61
CA THR A 160 17.53 0.18 -4.03
C THR A 160 16.48 0.96 -4.84
N SER A 161 16.93 1.88 -5.68
CA SER A 161 16.01 2.70 -6.49
C SER A 161 15.35 1.88 -7.59
N LEU A 162 14.11 2.25 -7.95
CA LEU A 162 13.45 1.74 -9.15
C LEU A 162 14.18 2.29 -10.38
N THR A 163 14.90 1.44 -11.09
CA THR A 163 15.65 1.85 -12.28
C THR A 163 14.83 1.56 -13.54
N GLN A 164 14.35 2.62 -14.17
CA GLN A 164 13.66 2.53 -15.46
C GLN A 164 14.68 2.54 -16.58
N ILE A 165 14.68 1.49 -17.41
CA ILE A 165 15.58 1.33 -18.54
C ILE A 165 15.00 2.03 -19.78
N GLN A 166 13.70 1.88 -20.00
CA GLN A 166 12.99 2.49 -21.13
C GLN A 166 11.77 3.26 -20.66
N PRO A 167 11.60 4.54 -21.03
CA PRO A 167 10.39 5.31 -20.79
C PRO A 167 9.24 4.80 -21.69
N GLY A 168 8.00 5.11 -21.29
CA GLY A 168 6.81 4.73 -22.05
C GLY A 168 5.54 5.01 -21.25
N THR A 169 4.39 4.64 -21.79
CA THR A 169 3.15 4.57 -21.02
C THR A 169 3.26 3.49 -19.94
N GLN A 170 2.33 3.45 -19.00
CA GLN A 170 2.46 2.59 -17.82
C GLN A 170 2.69 1.09 -18.16
N GLY A 171 2.11 0.58 -19.24
CA GLY A 171 2.26 -0.81 -19.68
C GLY A 171 3.51 -1.07 -20.55
N GLU A 172 4.20 -0.02 -20.99
CA GLU A 172 5.33 -0.12 -21.94
C GLU A 172 6.69 0.18 -21.29
N ARG A 173 6.68 0.65 -20.04
CA ARG A 173 7.92 0.93 -19.31
C ARG A 173 8.70 -0.35 -19.06
N ILE A 174 10.00 -0.29 -19.26
CA ILE A 174 10.91 -1.40 -18.96
C ILE A 174 11.75 -1.01 -17.76
N TYR A 175 11.80 -1.88 -16.78
CA TYR A 175 12.55 -1.70 -15.54
C TYR A 175 13.70 -2.68 -15.43
N SER A 176 14.75 -2.29 -14.71
CA SER A 176 15.84 -3.18 -14.35
C SER A 176 15.34 -4.28 -13.40
N PRO A 177 15.78 -5.53 -13.56
CA PRO A 177 15.46 -6.59 -12.60
C PRO A 177 16.27 -6.45 -11.30
N THR A 178 17.30 -5.58 -11.31
CA THR A 178 18.09 -5.26 -10.12
C THR A 178 17.54 -4.00 -9.48
N GLY A 179 16.90 -4.12 -8.34
CA GLY A 179 16.29 -3.00 -7.64
C GLY A 179 14.87 -3.30 -7.20
N VAL A 180 14.14 -2.27 -6.76
CA VAL A 180 12.74 -2.42 -6.35
C VAL A 180 11.79 -2.55 -7.55
N SER A 181 10.70 -3.28 -7.37
CA SER A 181 9.67 -3.39 -8.38
C SER A 181 8.71 -2.20 -8.37
N CYS A 182 8.03 -1.93 -9.49
CA CYS A 182 6.85 -1.08 -9.48
C CYS A 182 5.69 -1.75 -8.71
N THR A 183 4.72 -0.95 -8.26
CA THR A 183 3.53 -1.47 -7.56
C THR A 183 2.76 -2.44 -8.45
N LEU A 184 2.50 -3.64 -7.95
CA LEU A 184 1.60 -4.59 -8.58
C LEU A 184 0.16 -4.09 -8.45
N SER A 185 -0.59 -4.14 -9.53
CA SER A 185 -2.02 -3.81 -9.57
C SER A 185 -2.85 -5.07 -9.84
N ALA A 186 -4.16 -5.01 -9.58
CA ALA A 186 -5.07 -6.13 -9.80
C ALA A 186 -5.11 -6.64 -11.25
N LEU A 187 -4.66 -5.83 -12.22
CA LEU A 187 -4.52 -6.20 -13.63
C LEU A 187 -3.03 -6.27 -14.02
N ALA A 188 -2.17 -6.66 -13.10
CA ALA A 188 -0.75 -6.84 -13.32
C ALA A 188 -0.48 -8.06 -14.19
N GLY A 189 0.43 -7.89 -15.13
CA GLY A 189 0.96 -8.99 -15.96
C GLY A 189 0.59 -8.90 -17.43
N GLY A 190 1.44 -9.51 -18.27
CA GLY A 190 1.30 -9.58 -19.71
C GLY A 190 1.60 -8.28 -20.46
N PHE A 191 1.70 -8.38 -21.79
CA PHE A 191 1.79 -7.23 -22.69
C PHE A 191 0.52 -6.40 -22.58
N GLY A 192 0.67 -5.11 -22.27
CA GLY A 192 -0.46 -4.20 -22.03
C GLY A 192 -0.94 -4.16 -20.58
N GLY A 193 -0.34 -4.92 -19.66
CA GLY A 193 -0.61 -4.83 -18.23
C GLY A 193 -0.16 -3.49 -17.62
N ARG A 194 -0.76 -3.10 -16.51
CA ARG A 194 -0.52 -1.77 -15.89
C ARG A 194 0.77 -1.68 -15.05
N THR A 195 1.58 -2.72 -15.00
CA THR A 195 2.77 -2.78 -14.13
C THR A 195 4.09 -2.53 -14.84
N GLY A 196 4.11 -2.48 -16.17
CA GLY A 196 5.34 -2.42 -16.94
C GLY A 196 6.05 -3.78 -17.05
N LEU A 197 7.19 -3.78 -17.71
CA LEU A 197 7.99 -4.96 -18.00
C LEU A 197 9.32 -4.89 -17.27
N TYR A 198 9.91 -6.06 -16.99
CA TYR A 198 11.26 -6.15 -16.43
C TYR A 198 12.19 -6.77 -17.45
N ALA A 199 13.37 -6.17 -17.65
CA ALA A 199 14.41 -6.70 -18.52
C ALA A 199 15.15 -7.83 -17.81
N VAL A 200 14.54 -8.98 -17.74
CA VAL A 200 15.19 -10.25 -17.40
C VAL A 200 15.64 -10.93 -18.70
N GLY A 201 16.54 -11.92 -18.64
CA GLY A 201 16.94 -12.67 -19.83
C GLY A 201 15.71 -13.21 -20.56
N LEU A 202 15.33 -12.59 -21.68
CA LEU A 202 14.12 -12.91 -22.42
C LEU A 202 14.39 -14.09 -23.38
N PRO A 203 13.61 -15.16 -23.33
CA PRO A 203 13.68 -16.21 -24.35
C PRO A 203 13.07 -15.69 -25.66
N ILE A 204 13.92 -15.34 -26.60
CA ILE A 204 13.52 -14.93 -27.96
C ILE A 204 13.49 -16.16 -28.85
N LYS A 205 12.36 -16.38 -29.52
CA LYS A 205 12.20 -17.51 -30.43
C LYS A 205 13.18 -17.37 -31.60
N GLU A 206 14.09 -18.32 -31.74
CA GLU A 206 15.07 -18.37 -32.82
C GLU A 206 15.11 -19.78 -33.44
N ALA A 207 15.55 -19.85 -34.68
CA ALA A 207 15.79 -21.13 -35.40
C ALA A 207 17.06 -21.82 -34.89
N THR A 208 17.13 -22.10 -33.60
CA THR A 208 18.20 -22.83 -32.94
C THR A 208 17.69 -24.23 -32.55
N ARG A 209 18.59 -25.16 -32.22
CA ARG A 209 18.23 -26.48 -31.72
C ARG A 209 17.33 -26.46 -30.47
N LYS A 210 17.44 -25.40 -29.64
CA LYS A 210 16.58 -25.17 -28.47
C LYS A 210 15.28 -24.43 -28.81
N GLY A 211 15.15 -23.90 -30.02
CA GLY A 211 13.98 -23.12 -30.47
C GLY A 211 13.95 -21.68 -29.92
N TYR A 212 14.88 -21.27 -29.09
CA TYR A 212 14.99 -19.92 -28.55
C TYR A 212 16.42 -19.58 -28.15
N LYS A 213 16.70 -18.30 -28.01
CA LYS A 213 17.91 -17.73 -27.43
C LYS A 213 17.55 -16.74 -26.34
N ILE A 214 18.34 -16.66 -25.29
CA ILE A 214 18.12 -15.70 -24.20
C ILE A 214 18.75 -14.37 -24.59
N ALA A 215 17.96 -13.30 -24.60
CA ALA A 215 18.44 -11.94 -24.70
C ALA A 215 18.58 -11.35 -23.31
N TYR A 216 19.69 -10.66 -23.07
CA TYR A 216 20.02 -9.98 -21.82
C TYR A 216 19.94 -8.46 -21.99
N PRO A 217 19.86 -7.67 -20.90
CA PRO A 217 19.92 -6.22 -20.98
C PRO A 217 21.18 -5.76 -21.74
N GLY A 218 20.99 -4.95 -22.78
CA GLY A 218 22.06 -4.49 -23.69
C GLY A 218 22.16 -5.26 -24.99
N ASP A 219 21.51 -6.39 -25.11
CA ASP A 219 21.42 -7.09 -26.40
C ASP A 219 20.44 -6.39 -27.36
N SER A 220 20.75 -6.47 -28.65
CA SER A 220 19.83 -6.06 -29.70
C SER A 220 18.90 -7.21 -30.08
N ILE A 221 17.61 -6.93 -30.26
CA ILE A 221 16.63 -7.90 -30.69
C ILE A 221 16.01 -7.39 -31.98
N ASP A 222 16.04 -8.22 -33.03
CA ASP A 222 15.34 -7.94 -34.28
C ASP A 222 13.84 -8.21 -34.07
N ILE A 223 13.05 -7.13 -33.97
CA ILE A 223 11.58 -7.15 -33.81
C ILE A 223 10.84 -6.90 -35.12
N SER A 224 11.51 -7.03 -36.29
CA SER A 224 10.87 -6.80 -37.56
C SER A 224 9.65 -7.71 -37.74
N TYR A 225 8.47 -7.08 -37.70
CA TYR A 225 7.16 -7.77 -37.69
C TYR A 225 6.63 -8.06 -39.10
N TYR A 226 7.25 -7.52 -40.15
CA TYR A 226 6.77 -7.59 -41.51
C TYR A 226 7.74 -8.31 -42.45
N SER A 227 7.97 -9.59 -42.30
CA SER A 227 8.35 -10.41 -43.42
C SER A 227 7.70 -11.77 -43.31
N THR A 228 6.96 -12.09 -44.34
CA THR A 228 6.30 -13.39 -44.57
C THR A 228 7.28 -14.54 -44.70
N ASN A 229 8.58 -14.31 -44.62
CA ASN A 229 9.64 -15.30 -44.70
C ASN A 229 10.53 -15.30 -43.45
N THR A 230 10.13 -16.06 -42.45
CA THR A 230 10.94 -16.93 -41.59
C THR A 230 12.21 -16.38 -40.91
N ARG A 231 12.36 -15.11 -40.64
CA ARG A 231 13.41 -14.62 -39.71
C ARG A 231 12.78 -14.06 -38.44
N ARG A 232 12.54 -14.94 -37.51
CA ARG A 232 12.01 -14.58 -36.19
C ARG A 232 13.16 -14.27 -35.26
N GLY A 233 13.13 -13.06 -34.69
CA GLY A 233 13.92 -12.62 -33.56
C GLY A 233 15.35 -13.10 -33.52
N ARG A 234 16.31 -12.34 -34.04
CA ARG A 234 17.74 -12.59 -33.77
C ARG A 234 18.17 -11.80 -32.57
N VAL A 235 18.87 -12.44 -31.66
CA VAL A 235 19.54 -11.79 -30.55
C VAL A 235 20.97 -11.53 -30.92
N GLY A 236 21.36 -10.25 -31.04
CA GLY A 236 22.74 -9.82 -31.20
C GLY A 236 23.32 -9.45 -29.83
N HIS A 237 24.34 -10.19 -29.38
CA HIS A 237 25.07 -9.80 -28.19
C HIS A 237 26.04 -8.67 -28.49
N LYS A 238 26.11 -7.69 -27.60
CA LYS A 238 27.13 -6.65 -27.67
C LYS A 238 28.50 -7.35 -27.44
N ILE A 239 29.35 -7.32 -28.45
CA ILE A 239 30.72 -7.76 -28.29
C ILE A 239 31.43 -6.70 -27.43
N ALA A 240 32.02 -7.15 -26.31
CA ALA A 240 32.76 -6.28 -25.40
C ALA A 240 34.03 -5.75 -26.08
#